data_ff653c220221038976d88b46cee4cf6e
#
_entry.id   ff653c220221038976d88b46cee4cf6e
#
_cell.length_a   1.000
_cell.length_b   1.000
_cell.length_c   1.000
_cell.angle_alpha   90.00
_cell.angle_beta   90.00
_cell.angle_gamma   90.00
#
_symmetry.space_group_name_H-M   'P 1'
#
loop_
_entity.id
_entity.type
_entity.pdbx_description
1 polymer ?
#
loop_
_entity_poly.entity_id
_entity_poly.type
_entity_poly.pdbx_seq_one_letter_code
_entity_poly.pdbx_strand_id
1 'polypeptide(L)'
;MGDVLIERGVDYGLGKLADIYRPGRAGPAPLALLWHGIGMDERDVLEPLAAEAAQLGVAVVVPDWDSDAPDGGRAHLLASLDFARGLTRARPDELATGDDGEFVLAGWSRGGRMAVSLALNPGTAGGWRPSAVVCLAAGFHRETVMSPVGNGPMADIAAAAAGAAAAAANPIPFHLLHGTRDTKVSIQQPRDFAVAAAAHGWPVRLTELDTDHAGIVMTEWDPARRRCRPTAEPHAVTAGRLSAQTIAEAARTIADATRSTGDAARTIADAAP
;
A
#
# COMPACT_ATOMS: atom_id res chain seq x y z
N MET A 1 -16.60 -9.15 15.53
CA MET A 1 -15.22 -8.87 15.11
C MET A 1 -14.55 -10.22 14.99
N GLY A 2 -13.94 -10.51 13.84
CA GLY A 2 -13.20 -11.76 13.63
C GLY A 2 -11.83 -11.72 14.34
N ASP A 3 -11.31 -12.90 14.73
CA ASP A 3 -9.97 -12.99 15.28
C ASP A 3 -8.93 -12.59 14.23
N VAL A 4 -7.81 -12.01 14.67
CA VAL A 4 -6.65 -11.68 13.85
C VAL A 4 -5.47 -12.53 14.30
N LEU A 5 -4.84 -13.21 13.36
CA LEU A 5 -3.60 -13.93 13.59
C LEU A 5 -2.43 -13.00 13.28
N ILE A 6 -1.48 -12.89 14.21
CA ILE A 6 -0.35 -11.97 14.07
C ILE A 6 0.95 -12.78 14.20
N GLU A 7 1.78 -12.74 13.15
CA GLU A 7 3.15 -13.23 13.17
C GLU A 7 4.07 -12.01 13.24
N ARG A 8 4.82 -11.88 14.34
CA ARG A 8 5.69 -10.72 14.57
C ARG A 8 7.16 -11.04 14.30
N GLY A 9 7.87 -10.06 13.76
CA GLY A 9 9.32 -10.12 13.64
C GLY A 9 9.81 -11.18 12.66
N VAL A 10 9.10 -11.44 11.59
CA VAL A 10 9.51 -12.35 10.53
C VAL A 10 10.65 -11.71 9.73
N ASP A 11 11.79 -12.36 9.66
CA ASP A 11 12.95 -11.89 8.91
C ASP A 11 12.64 -11.90 7.40
N TYR A 12 12.80 -10.76 6.74
CA TYR A 12 12.66 -10.65 5.28
C TYR A 12 13.97 -10.35 4.54
N GLY A 13 15.09 -10.40 5.26
CA GLY A 13 16.43 -10.13 4.74
C GLY A 13 16.95 -8.74 5.10
N LEU A 14 18.23 -8.51 4.84
CA LEU A 14 18.93 -7.26 5.12
C LEU A 14 18.92 -6.84 6.61
N GLY A 15 18.73 -7.80 7.53
CA GLY A 15 18.58 -7.54 8.96
C GLY A 15 17.29 -6.81 9.33
N LYS A 16 16.27 -6.92 8.48
CA LYS A 16 14.97 -6.26 8.62
C LYS A 16 13.85 -7.26 8.89
N LEU A 17 12.85 -6.82 9.64
CA LEU A 17 11.75 -7.64 10.11
C LEU A 17 10.41 -7.13 9.54
N ALA A 18 9.45 -8.04 9.38
CA ALA A 18 8.08 -7.72 9.03
C ALA A 18 7.11 -8.32 10.06
N ASP A 19 6.00 -7.65 10.28
CA ASP A 19 4.85 -8.21 10.99
C ASP A 19 3.75 -8.57 9.98
N ILE A 20 3.12 -9.73 10.16
CA ILE A 20 2.10 -10.26 9.26
C ILE A 20 0.80 -10.38 10.03
N TYR A 21 -0.23 -9.71 9.56
CA TYR A 21 -1.58 -9.72 10.11
C TYR A 21 -2.49 -10.49 9.17
N ARG A 22 -3.19 -11.51 9.66
CA ARG A 22 -4.09 -12.33 8.84
C ARG A 22 -5.46 -12.46 9.49
N PRO A 23 -6.54 -12.58 8.68
CA PRO A 23 -7.83 -12.97 9.21
C PRO A 23 -7.74 -14.32 9.93
N GLY A 24 -8.41 -14.47 11.09
CA GLY A 24 -8.52 -15.75 11.81
C GLY A 24 -9.50 -16.75 11.16
N ARG A 25 -10.01 -16.45 9.96
CA ARG A 25 -10.87 -17.36 9.18
C ARG A 25 -10.05 -18.25 8.25
N ALA A 26 -10.59 -19.42 7.91
CA ALA A 26 -9.97 -20.32 6.94
C ALA A 26 -10.05 -19.78 5.50
N GLY A 27 -9.10 -20.21 4.68
CA GLY A 27 -8.99 -19.92 3.25
C GLY A 27 -8.12 -18.72 2.93
N PRO A 28 -7.74 -18.56 1.66
CA PRO A 28 -6.81 -17.53 1.24
C PRO A 28 -7.41 -16.13 1.37
N ALA A 29 -6.63 -15.21 1.95
CA ALA A 29 -6.96 -13.80 2.09
C ALA A 29 -6.19 -12.99 1.04
N PRO A 30 -6.82 -11.98 0.38
CA PRO A 30 -6.11 -11.05 -0.47
C PRO A 30 -5.02 -10.32 0.32
N LEU A 31 -3.88 -10.03 -0.34
CA LEU A 31 -2.71 -9.45 0.30
C LEU A 31 -2.61 -7.94 0.09
N ALA A 32 -2.18 -7.23 1.12
CA ALA A 32 -1.67 -5.87 1.05
C ALA A 32 -0.28 -5.79 1.69
N LEU A 33 0.66 -5.11 1.03
CA LEU A 33 1.95 -4.70 1.59
C LEU A 33 1.82 -3.25 2.03
N LEU A 34 2.05 -2.95 3.32
CA LEU A 34 1.83 -1.63 3.91
C LEU A 34 3.14 -1.03 4.40
N TRP A 35 3.66 -0.03 3.68
CA TRP A 35 4.88 0.69 4.03
C TRP A 35 4.62 1.84 5.00
N HIS A 36 5.38 1.91 6.09
CA HIS A 36 5.27 2.97 7.09
C HIS A 36 5.89 4.31 6.61
N GLY A 37 5.80 5.34 7.44
CA GLY A 37 6.27 6.69 7.16
C GLY A 37 7.78 6.85 7.28
N ILE A 38 8.17 8.07 7.72
CA ILE A 38 9.56 8.42 7.99
C ILE A 38 9.95 7.88 9.36
N GLY A 39 11.12 7.29 9.46
CA GLY A 39 11.65 6.74 10.72
C GLY A 39 12.27 5.37 10.51
N MET A 40 12.84 4.86 11.59
CA MET A 40 13.28 3.48 11.69
C MET A 40 12.15 2.69 12.36
N ASP A 41 11.87 1.50 11.91
CA ASP A 41 10.91 0.54 12.46
C ASP A 41 9.62 1.15 13.09
N GLU A 42 8.69 1.55 12.25
CA GLU A 42 7.37 2.02 12.68
C GLU A 42 6.26 0.95 12.44
N ARG A 43 6.58 -0.33 12.51
CA ARG A 43 5.61 -1.43 12.36
C ARG A 43 4.50 -1.37 13.41
N ASP A 44 4.84 -1.07 14.67
CA ASP A 44 3.89 -0.90 15.77
C ASP A 44 2.98 0.32 15.61
N VAL A 45 3.45 1.37 14.92
CA VAL A 45 2.62 2.54 14.58
C VAL A 45 1.50 2.14 13.62
N LEU A 46 1.76 1.21 12.70
CA LEU A 46 0.78 0.74 11.72
C LEU A 46 -0.05 -0.48 12.21
N GLU A 47 0.27 -1.04 13.38
CA GLU A 47 -0.47 -2.18 13.93
C GLU A 47 -1.99 -1.98 14.02
N PRO A 48 -2.53 -0.83 14.53
CA PRO A 48 -3.97 -0.66 14.62
C PRO A 48 -4.67 -0.73 13.26
N LEU A 49 -4.08 -0.09 12.25
CA LEU A 49 -4.59 -0.10 10.89
C LEU A 49 -4.51 -1.49 10.25
N ALA A 50 -3.37 -2.18 10.40
CA ALA A 50 -3.15 -3.51 9.86
C ALA A 50 -4.10 -4.54 10.49
N ALA A 51 -4.31 -4.47 11.80
CA ALA A 51 -5.25 -5.33 12.51
C ALA A 51 -6.71 -5.07 12.07
N GLU A 52 -7.11 -3.80 11.90
CA GLU A 52 -8.46 -3.46 11.40
C GLU A 52 -8.66 -3.99 9.97
N ALA A 53 -7.67 -3.86 9.07
CA ALA A 53 -7.75 -4.41 7.73
C ALA A 53 -7.81 -5.95 7.73
N ALA A 54 -7.09 -6.60 8.65
CA ALA A 54 -7.16 -8.06 8.80
C ALA A 54 -8.53 -8.53 9.30
N GLN A 55 -9.18 -7.80 10.22
CA GLN A 55 -10.56 -8.07 10.62
C GLN A 55 -11.54 -7.95 9.45
N LEU A 56 -11.24 -7.09 8.48
CA LEU A 56 -12.01 -6.94 7.24
C LEU A 56 -11.67 -8.00 6.19
N GLY A 57 -10.79 -8.95 6.48
CA GLY A 57 -10.54 -10.11 5.64
C GLY A 57 -9.35 -10.01 4.70
N VAL A 58 -8.42 -9.10 4.93
CA VAL A 58 -7.20 -8.90 4.13
C VAL A 58 -5.97 -9.30 4.93
N ALA A 59 -5.03 -10.01 4.34
CA ALA A 59 -3.72 -10.21 4.92
C ALA A 59 -2.87 -8.95 4.70
N VAL A 60 -2.20 -8.46 5.76
CA VAL A 60 -1.37 -7.26 5.70
C VAL A 60 0.05 -7.59 6.15
N VAL A 61 1.03 -7.29 5.31
CA VAL A 61 2.46 -7.34 5.65
C VAL A 61 2.94 -5.93 5.93
N VAL A 62 3.49 -5.71 7.13
CA VAL A 62 4.05 -4.43 7.56
C VAL A 62 5.55 -4.61 7.78
N PRO A 63 6.40 -4.24 6.81
CA PRO A 63 7.85 -4.34 6.95
C PRO A 63 8.42 -3.15 7.72
N ASP A 64 9.47 -3.40 8.50
CA ASP A 64 10.42 -2.39 8.94
C ASP A 64 11.26 -1.95 7.72
N TRP A 65 11.42 -0.66 7.52
CA TRP A 65 12.36 -0.13 6.55
C TRP A 65 12.96 1.18 7.08
N ASP A 66 14.18 1.49 6.68
CA ASP A 66 14.87 2.66 7.17
C ASP A 66 14.95 3.73 6.07
N SER A 67 14.18 4.79 6.25
CA SER A 67 14.15 5.91 5.30
C SER A 67 15.43 6.76 5.30
N ASP A 68 16.29 6.59 6.30
CA ASP A 68 17.54 7.31 6.48
C ASP A 68 18.77 6.45 6.11
N ALA A 69 18.54 5.22 5.62
CA ALA A 69 19.59 4.40 5.01
C ALA A 69 20.27 5.14 3.84
N PRO A 70 21.54 4.83 3.53
CA PRO A 70 22.31 5.54 2.50
C PRO A 70 21.65 5.61 1.13
N ASP A 71 20.82 4.61 0.77
CA ASP A 71 20.03 4.54 -0.45
C ASP A 71 18.59 5.06 -0.29
N GLY A 72 18.29 5.74 0.82
CA GLY A 72 16.97 6.22 1.18
C GLY A 72 15.96 5.11 1.44
N GLY A 73 16.43 3.90 1.78
CA GLY A 73 15.63 2.72 2.10
C GLY A 73 15.17 1.92 0.88
N ARG A 74 15.70 2.22 -0.31
CA ARG A 74 15.31 1.52 -1.54
C ARG A 74 15.51 0.01 -1.44
N ALA A 75 16.66 -0.44 -0.96
CA ALA A 75 16.95 -1.88 -0.83
C ALA A 75 15.98 -2.58 0.12
N HIS A 76 15.65 -1.94 1.25
CA HIS A 76 14.68 -2.48 2.22
C HIS A 76 13.28 -2.61 1.61
N LEU A 77 12.81 -1.58 0.90
CA LEU A 77 11.48 -1.58 0.27
C LEU A 77 11.39 -2.65 -0.82
N LEU A 78 12.42 -2.80 -1.67
CA LEU A 78 12.45 -3.85 -2.70
C LEU A 78 12.55 -5.24 -2.10
N ALA A 79 13.36 -5.44 -1.06
CA ALA A 79 13.43 -6.72 -0.34
C ALA A 79 12.09 -7.08 0.32
N SER A 80 11.37 -6.12 0.91
CA SER A 80 10.05 -6.33 1.48
C SER A 80 9.01 -6.71 0.41
N LEU A 81 9.12 -6.15 -0.79
CA LEU A 81 8.28 -6.53 -1.93
C LEU A 81 8.56 -7.97 -2.38
N ASP A 82 9.83 -8.34 -2.53
CA ASP A 82 10.22 -9.69 -2.91
C ASP A 82 9.82 -10.73 -1.85
N PHE A 83 9.92 -10.36 -0.58
CA PHE A 83 9.42 -11.16 0.54
C PHE A 83 7.90 -11.39 0.44
N ALA A 84 7.11 -10.34 0.25
CA ALA A 84 5.66 -10.45 0.11
C ALA A 84 5.27 -11.34 -1.09
N ARG A 85 5.95 -11.20 -2.23
CA ARG A 85 5.81 -12.08 -3.40
C ARG A 85 6.23 -13.52 -3.12
N GLY A 86 7.25 -13.72 -2.30
CA GLY A 86 7.69 -15.03 -1.83
C GLY A 86 6.65 -15.71 -0.94
N LEU A 87 6.06 -14.95 -0.01
CA LEU A 87 5.01 -15.44 0.89
C LEU A 87 3.79 -15.95 0.13
N THR A 88 3.32 -15.26 -0.89
CA THR A 88 2.15 -15.69 -1.67
C THR A 88 2.39 -17.02 -2.39
N ARG A 89 3.60 -17.24 -2.88
CA ARG A 89 4.00 -18.52 -3.49
C ARG A 89 4.17 -19.64 -2.46
N ALA A 90 4.66 -19.30 -1.26
CA ALA A 90 4.91 -20.28 -0.20
C ALA A 90 3.65 -20.68 0.58
N ARG A 91 2.63 -19.79 0.59
CA ARG A 91 1.40 -19.96 1.38
C ARG A 91 0.13 -19.75 0.51
N PRO A 92 -0.06 -20.48 -0.58
CA PRO A 92 -1.19 -20.28 -1.49
C PRO A 92 -2.56 -20.59 -0.84
N ASP A 93 -2.59 -21.43 0.20
CA ASP A 93 -3.81 -21.75 0.96
C ASP A 93 -4.19 -20.64 1.97
N GLU A 94 -3.28 -19.71 2.25
CA GLU A 94 -3.47 -18.62 3.20
C GLU A 94 -3.57 -17.25 2.54
N LEU A 95 -2.91 -17.05 1.39
CA LEU A 95 -2.76 -15.77 0.71
C LEU A 95 -3.21 -15.85 -0.75
N ALA A 96 -3.99 -14.86 -1.18
CA ALA A 96 -4.44 -14.71 -2.56
C ALA A 96 -3.84 -13.46 -3.22
N THR A 97 -3.53 -13.58 -4.49
CA THR A 97 -3.04 -12.50 -5.36
C THR A 97 -3.85 -12.45 -6.65
N GLY A 98 -3.62 -11.45 -7.50
CA GLY A 98 -4.03 -11.47 -8.90
C GLY A 98 -3.29 -12.54 -9.71
N ASP A 99 -3.67 -12.66 -10.99
CA ASP A 99 -3.17 -13.72 -11.91
C ASP A 99 -1.65 -13.64 -12.13
N ASP A 100 -1.09 -12.43 -12.16
CA ASP A 100 0.35 -12.18 -12.33
C ASP A 100 1.10 -12.01 -10.97
N GLY A 101 0.46 -12.39 -9.85
CA GLY A 101 1.03 -12.28 -8.51
C GLY A 101 1.03 -10.85 -7.96
N GLU A 102 0.16 -9.99 -8.50
CA GLU A 102 -0.03 -8.63 -8.01
C GLU A 102 -0.93 -8.60 -6.76
N PHE A 103 -0.66 -7.64 -5.91
CA PHE A 103 -1.41 -7.35 -4.69
C PHE A 103 -1.43 -5.83 -4.44
N VAL A 104 -2.22 -5.40 -3.46
CA VAL A 104 -2.29 -3.98 -3.08
C VAL A 104 -0.98 -3.52 -2.45
N LEU A 105 -0.47 -2.39 -2.92
CA LEU A 105 0.63 -1.68 -2.28
C LEU A 105 0.05 -0.46 -1.56
N ALA A 106 0.12 -0.47 -0.24
CA ALA A 106 -0.34 0.63 0.60
C ALA A 106 0.85 1.32 1.27
N GLY A 107 0.68 2.58 1.65
CA GLY A 107 1.70 3.25 2.41
C GLY A 107 1.22 4.52 3.08
N TRP A 108 1.80 4.81 4.24
CA TRP A 108 1.56 6.02 5.00
C TRP A 108 2.69 7.03 4.79
N SER A 109 2.34 8.32 4.61
CA SER A 109 3.30 9.42 4.52
C SER A 109 4.38 9.17 3.44
N ARG A 110 5.66 9.03 3.81
CA ARG A 110 6.76 8.68 2.90
C ARG A 110 6.53 7.32 2.22
N GLY A 111 6.02 6.32 2.94
CA GLY A 111 5.70 5.00 2.37
C GLY A 111 4.68 5.08 1.24
N GLY A 112 3.64 5.91 1.38
CA GLY A 112 2.65 6.14 0.32
C GLY A 112 3.26 6.78 -0.93
N ARG A 113 4.18 7.76 -0.74
CA ARG A 113 4.92 8.35 -1.86
C ARG A 113 5.79 7.32 -2.59
N MET A 114 6.48 6.45 -1.85
CA MET A 114 7.28 5.37 -2.44
C MET A 114 6.40 4.38 -3.21
N ALA A 115 5.22 4.07 -2.69
CA ALA A 115 4.26 3.16 -3.33
C ALA A 115 3.78 3.68 -4.70
N VAL A 116 3.38 4.96 -4.77
CA VAL A 116 3.00 5.59 -6.04
C VAL A 116 4.19 5.64 -7.00
N SER A 117 5.36 6.05 -6.53
CA SER A 117 6.53 6.15 -7.39
C SER A 117 6.93 4.78 -7.97
N LEU A 118 6.83 3.69 -7.19
CA LEU A 118 7.07 2.33 -7.69
C LEU A 118 6.04 1.97 -8.79
N ALA A 119 4.77 2.25 -8.55
CA ALA A 119 3.71 1.95 -9.51
C ALA A 119 3.87 2.69 -10.84
N LEU A 120 4.39 3.92 -10.80
CA LEU A 120 4.73 4.72 -11.98
C LEU A 120 6.02 4.26 -12.66
N ASN A 121 6.91 3.57 -11.94
CA ASN A 121 8.22 3.12 -12.39
C ASN A 121 8.41 1.61 -12.17
N PRO A 122 7.60 0.73 -12.82
CA PRO A 122 7.62 -0.72 -12.55
C PRO A 122 8.96 -1.38 -12.87
N GLY A 123 9.75 -0.80 -13.78
CA GLY A 123 11.11 -1.26 -14.06
C GLY A 123 12.02 -1.27 -12.82
N THR A 124 11.74 -0.47 -11.80
CA THR A 124 12.45 -0.47 -10.51
C THR A 124 12.28 -1.79 -9.75
N ALA A 125 11.17 -2.50 -9.97
CA ALA A 125 10.85 -3.80 -9.38
C ALA A 125 10.80 -4.93 -10.42
N GLY A 126 11.66 -4.89 -11.43
CA GLY A 126 11.73 -5.93 -12.47
C GLY A 126 10.46 -6.05 -13.31
N GLY A 127 9.70 -4.97 -13.46
CA GLY A 127 8.43 -4.95 -14.19
C GLY A 127 7.20 -5.29 -13.35
N TRP A 128 7.36 -5.69 -12.08
CA TRP A 128 6.22 -5.96 -11.21
C TRP A 128 5.41 -4.68 -10.95
N ARG A 129 4.10 -4.85 -10.92
CA ARG A 129 3.15 -3.77 -10.65
C ARG A 129 2.19 -4.17 -9.54
N PRO A 130 1.84 -3.24 -8.63
CA PRO A 130 0.71 -3.49 -7.73
C PRO A 130 -0.60 -3.51 -8.52
N SER A 131 -1.58 -4.17 -7.98
CA SER A 131 -2.94 -4.18 -8.52
C SER A 131 -3.69 -2.87 -8.26
N ALA A 132 -3.37 -2.22 -7.15
CA ALA A 132 -3.82 -0.88 -6.77
C ALA A 132 -2.81 -0.27 -5.78
N VAL A 133 -2.82 1.05 -5.67
CA VAL A 133 -2.07 1.76 -4.63
C VAL A 133 -3.02 2.48 -3.69
N VAL A 134 -2.81 2.32 -2.38
CA VAL A 134 -3.53 3.07 -1.33
C VAL A 134 -2.54 3.98 -0.61
N CYS A 135 -2.72 5.29 -0.74
CA CYS A 135 -1.88 6.32 -0.13
C CYS A 135 -2.58 6.98 1.04
N LEU A 136 -1.95 6.93 2.20
CA LEU A 136 -2.44 7.51 3.45
C LEU A 136 -1.56 8.71 3.82
N ALA A 137 -2.11 9.93 3.79
CA ALA A 137 -1.41 11.18 4.11
C ALA A 137 -0.07 11.36 3.35
N ALA A 138 0.01 10.93 2.09
CA ALA A 138 1.23 11.00 1.31
C ALA A 138 1.43 12.37 0.65
N GLY A 139 2.69 12.77 0.48
CA GLY A 139 3.09 13.93 -0.32
C GLY A 139 3.65 13.49 -1.68
N PHE A 140 3.46 14.31 -2.74
CA PHE A 140 3.74 13.89 -4.11
C PHE A 140 4.78 14.73 -4.85
N HIS A 141 5.25 15.83 -4.25
CA HIS A 141 6.17 16.76 -4.92
C HIS A 141 7.65 16.46 -4.70
N ARG A 142 7.98 15.69 -3.64
CA ARG A 142 9.38 15.39 -3.32
C ARG A 142 9.88 14.19 -4.11
N GLU A 143 11.16 14.21 -4.41
CA GLU A 143 11.92 13.11 -5.01
C GLU A 143 11.74 11.79 -4.25
N THR A 144 11.88 10.67 -4.99
CA THR A 144 11.81 9.33 -4.43
C THR A 144 12.94 8.45 -4.94
N VAL A 145 13.34 7.49 -4.12
CA VAL A 145 14.31 6.46 -4.50
C VAL A 145 13.71 5.38 -5.41
N MET A 146 12.39 5.40 -5.61
CA MET A 146 11.69 4.49 -6.51
C MET A 146 11.61 4.99 -7.94
N SER A 147 11.90 6.28 -8.17
CA SER A 147 12.08 6.81 -9.53
C SER A 147 13.52 6.58 -9.98
N PRO A 148 13.76 5.98 -11.16
CA PRO A 148 15.10 5.72 -11.67
C PRO A 148 15.87 7.02 -12.01
N VAL A 149 15.16 8.14 -12.16
CA VAL A 149 15.73 9.45 -12.46
C VAL A 149 15.62 10.42 -11.28
N GLY A 150 15.24 9.94 -10.09
CA GLY A 150 15.16 10.76 -8.88
C GLY A 150 13.96 11.70 -8.81
N ASN A 151 12.96 11.52 -9.65
CA ASN A 151 11.77 12.37 -9.64
C ASN A 151 10.85 12.12 -8.43
N GLY A 152 9.95 13.06 -8.16
CA GLY A 152 8.75 12.82 -7.35
C GLY A 152 7.57 12.33 -8.18
N PRO A 153 6.52 11.75 -7.56
CA PRO A 153 5.35 11.23 -8.30
C PRO A 153 4.67 12.22 -9.24
N MET A 154 4.66 13.52 -8.91
CA MET A 154 4.11 14.56 -9.80
C MET A 154 4.88 14.69 -11.11
N ALA A 155 6.21 14.58 -11.08
CA ALA A 155 7.04 14.62 -12.29
C ALA A 155 6.96 13.30 -13.05
N ASP A 156 6.92 12.15 -12.34
CA ASP A 156 6.83 10.83 -12.96
C ASP A 156 5.49 10.63 -13.69
N ILE A 157 4.37 11.12 -13.15
CA ILE A 157 3.06 10.98 -13.82
C ILE A 157 3.00 11.80 -15.10
N ALA A 158 3.63 12.98 -15.14
CA ALA A 158 3.75 13.79 -16.33
C ALA A 158 4.68 13.15 -17.39
N ALA A 159 5.77 12.52 -16.96
CA ALA A 159 6.68 11.79 -17.82
C ALA A 159 6.06 10.50 -18.42
N ALA A 160 5.26 9.80 -17.63
CA ALA A 160 4.51 8.62 -18.08
C ALA A 160 3.53 8.97 -19.21
N ALA A 161 2.89 10.13 -19.13
CA ALA A 161 2.00 10.66 -20.16
C ALA A 161 2.70 11.01 -21.48
N ALA A 162 3.96 11.42 -21.40
CA ALA A 162 4.76 11.74 -22.59
C ALA A 162 5.24 10.50 -23.38
N GLY A 163 4.79 9.28 -23.00
CA GLY A 163 5.14 8.02 -23.67
C GLY A 163 6.49 7.44 -23.24
N ALA A 164 7.11 8.00 -22.21
CA ALA A 164 8.42 7.57 -21.74
C ALA A 164 8.39 6.31 -20.83
N ALA A 165 7.22 5.85 -20.38
CA ALA A 165 7.12 4.73 -19.46
C ALA A 165 6.07 3.70 -19.87
N ALA A 166 6.43 2.41 -19.78
CA ALA A 166 5.52 1.28 -19.97
C ALA A 166 4.32 1.28 -19.00
N ALA A 167 4.39 2.05 -17.90
CA ALA A 167 3.31 2.22 -16.94
C ALA A 167 2.06 2.86 -17.52
N ALA A 168 2.18 3.73 -18.52
CA ALA A 168 1.05 4.40 -19.15
C ALA A 168 0.15 3.47 -19.98
N ALA A 169 0.67 2.31 -20.39
CA ALA A 169 -0.07 1.37 -21.23
C ALA A 169 -1.19 0.61 -20.48
N ASN A 170 -1.14 0.52 -19.15
CA ASN A 170 -2.15 -0.13 -18.34
C ASN A 170 -2.23 0.52 -16.94
N PRO A 171 -2.93 1.64 -16.79
CA PRO A 171 -2.98 2.37 -15.54
C PRO A 171 -3.74 1.57 -14.47
N ILE A 172 -3.23 1.59 -13.24
CA ILE A 172 -3.81 0.96 -12.06
C ILE A 172 -4.51 2.00 -11.18
N PRO A 173 -5.49 1.61 -10.35
CA PRO A 173 -6.18 2.56 -9.47
C PRO A 173 -5.28 3.12 -8.36
N PHE A 174 -5.40 4.43 -8.13
CA PHE A 174 -4.86 5.14 -6.98
C PHE A 174 -5.97 5.57 -6.03
N HIS A 175 -5.92 5.09 -4.79
CA HIS A 175 -6.78 5.52 -3.70
C HIS A 175 -5.98 6.42 -2.76
N LEU A 176 -6.32 7.70 -2.73
CA LEU A 176 -5.64 8.71 -1.91
C LEU A 176 -6.55 9.07 -0.74
N LEU A 177 -6.09 8.89 0.48
CA LEU A 177 -6.79 9.32 1.68
C LEU A 177 -5.94 10.35 2.40
N HIS A 178 -6.54 11.50 2.77
CA HIS A 178 -5.77 12.58 3.39
C HIS A 178 -6.60 13.33 4.42
N GLY A 179 -5.93 13.67 5.52
CA GLY A 179 -6.55 14.46 6.60
C GLY A 179 -6.64 15.94 6.25
N THR A 180 -7.83 16.54 6.41
CA THR A 180 -8.03 17.99 6.20
C THR A 180 -7.31 18.83 7.26
N ARG A 181 -6.97 18.23 8.41
CA ARG A 181 -6.20 18.84 9.51
C ARG A 181 -4.72 18.48 9.48
N ASP A 182 -4.24 17.85 8.39
CA ASP A 182 -2.83 17.48 8.26
C ASP A 182 -1.93 18.72 8.12
N THR A 183 -1.08 18.94 9.11
CA THR A 183 -0.10 20.06 9.14
C THR A 183 1.30 19.63 8.70
N LYS A 184 1.53 18.35 8.40
CA LYS A 184 2.82 17.80 7.94
C LYS A 184 2.90 17.76 6.42
N VAL A 185 1.80 17.36 5.80
CA VAL A 185 1.63 17.30 4.34
C VAL A 185 0.36 18.06 3.98
N SER A 186 0.50 19.13 3.20
CA SER A 186 -0.67 19.91 2.77
C SER A 186 -1.62 19.07 1.94
N ILE A 187 -2.92 19.17 2.23
CA ILE A 187 -4.02 18.55 1.45
C ILE A 187 -3.99 18.96 -0.03
N GLN A 188 -3.35 20.06 -0.37
CA GLN A 188 -3.23 20.48 -1.76
C GLN A 188 -2.38 19.52 -2.58
N GLN A 189 -1.39 18.85 -1.99
CA GLN A 189 -0.54 17.89 -2.72
C GLN A 189 -1.33 16.69 -3.29
N PRO A 190 -2.15 15.96 -2.52
CA PRO A 190 -2.97 14.90 -3.11
C PRO A 190 -4.07 15.42 -4.03
N ARG A 191 -4.58 16.64 -3.84
CA ARG A 191 -5.51 17.27 -4.79
C ARG A 191 -4.85 17.50 -6.15
N ASP A 192 -3.67 18.11 -6.16
CA ASP A 192 -2.90 18.37 -7.39
C ASP A 192 -2.53 17.04 -8.08
N PHE A 193 -2.10 16.05 -7.32
CA PHE A 193 -1.76 14.75 -7.86
C PHE A 193 -2.99 14.04 -8.44
N ALA A 194 -4.15 14.10 -7.79
CA ALA A 194 -5.38 13.51 -8.30
C ALA A 194 -5.81 14.13 -9.63
N VAL A 195 -5.70 15.47 -9.75
CA VAL A 195 -5.99 16.18 -11.01
C VAL A 195 -5.01 15.73 -12.11
N ALA A 196 -3.72 15.68 -11.82
CA ALA A 196 -2.71 15.26 -12.78
C ALA A 196 -2.90 13.80 -13.21
N ALA A 197 -3.15 12.89 -12.25
CA ALA A 197 -3.37 11.48 -12.53
C ALA A 197 -4.59 11.27 -13.43
N ALA A 198 -5.72 11.91 -13.10
CA ALA A 198 -6.93 11.82 -13.91
C ALA A 198 -6.73 12.38 -15.32
N ALA A 199 -6.03 13.52 -15.46
CA ALA A 199 -5.72 14.12 -16.77
C ALA A 199 -4.90 13.20 -17.67
N HIS A 200 -4.15 12.26 -17.08
CA HIS A 200 -3.34 11.27 -17.78
C HIS A 200 -3.96 9.87 -17.81
N GLY A 201 -5.27 9.76 -17.55
CA GLY A 201 -6.03 8.51 -17.69
C GLY A 201 -5.84 7.49 -16.57
N TRP A 202 -5.23 7.87 -15.44
CA TRP A 202 -5.12 7.00 -14.28
C TRP A 202 -6.42 7.02 -13.47
N PRO A 203 -6.99 5.87 -13.13
CA PRO A 203 -8.11 5.81 -12.19
C PRO A 203 -7.65 6.32 -10.81
N VAL A 204 -8.17 7.44 -10.36
CA VAL A 204 -7.78 8.04 -9.08
C VAL A 204 -9.01 8.46 -8.29
N ARG A 205 -9.00 8.17 -7.00
CA ARG A 205 -10.00 8.65 -6.04
C ARG A 205 -9.30 9.31 -4.86
N LEU A 206 -9.64 10.57 -4.58
CA LEU A 206 -9.22 11.27 -3.37
C LEU A 206 -10.38 11.26 -2.36
N THR A 207 -10.08 10.83 -1.13
CA THR A 207 -10.99 10.89 0.02
C THR A 207 -10.37 11.81 1.08
N GLU A 208 -11.04 12.91 1.36
CA GLU A 208 -10.64 13.86 2.40
C GLU A 208 -11.36 13.52 3.70
N LEU A 209 -10.61 13.48 4.81
CA LEU A 209 -11.10 13.03 6.10
C LEU A 209 -10.84 14.09 7.16
N ASP A 210 -11.77 14.26 8.10
CA ASP A 210 -11.60 15.19 9.23
C ASP A 210 -10.65 14.59 10.29
N THR A 211 -9.36 14.50 9.93
CA THR A 211 -8.29 13.97 10.78
C THR A 211 -6.97 14.66 10.47
N ASP A 212 -5.94 14.38 11.25
CA ASP A 212 -4.57 14.84 11.03
C ASP A 212 -3.69 13.78 10.35
N HIS A 213 -2.37 14.05 10.28
CA HIS A 213 -1.38 13.18 9.65
C HIS A 213 -1.28 11.78 10.29
N ALA A 214 -1.39 11.71 11.61
CA ALA A 214 -1.26 10.48 12.38
C ALA A 214 -2.60 9.74 12.48
N GLY A 215 -3.69 10.48 12.65
CA GLY A 215 -5.03 9.90 12.86
C GLY A 215 -5.52 9.06 11.69
N ILE A 216 -5.00 9.28 10.48
CA ILE A 216 -5.36 8.48 9.29
C ILE A 216 -4.95 7.01 9.42
N VAL A 217 -4.02 6.68 10.31
CA VAL A 217 -3.57 5.31 10.63
C VAL A 217 -3.90 4.89 12.07
N MET A 218 -4.92 5.51 12.70
CA MET A 218 -5.39 5.23 14.07
C MET A 218 -4.36 5.57 15.15
N THR A 219 -3.53 6.59 14.92
CA THR A 219 -2.50 7.01 15.88
C THR A 219 -2.58 8.49 16.18
N GLU A 220 -1.82 8.93 17.18
CA GLU A 220 -1.58 10.33 17.51
C GLU A 220 -0.09 10.56 17.75
N TRP A 221 0.38 11.80 17.55
CA TRP A 221 1.77 12.16 17.81
C TRP A 221 2.04 12.30 19.31
N ASP A 222 3.00 11.53 19.83
CA ASP A 222 3.51 11.66 21.21
C ASP A 222 4.80 12.51 21.20
N PRO A 223 4.75 13.77 21.65
CA PRO A 223 5.92 14.64 21.64
C PRO A 223 7.03 14.21 22.61
N ALA A 224 6.68 13.50 23.70
CA ALA A 224 7.66 13.01 24.66
C ALA A 224 8.50 11.86 24.09
N ARG A 225 7.88 11.00 23.30
CA ARG A 225 8.55 9.89 22.60
C ARG A 225 9.06 10.28 21.21
N ARG A 226 8.66 11.44 20.70
CA ARG A 226 8.89 11.89 19.32
C ARG A 226 8.49 10.83 18.29
N ARG A 227 7.34 10.18 18.52
CA ARG A 227 6.82 9.08 17.74
C ARG A 227 5.29 9.05 17.77
N CYS A 228 4.66 8.49 16.78
CA CYS A 228 3.24 8.18 16.82
C CYS A 228 2.96 6.97 17.72
N ARG A 229 1.80 6.97 18.35
CA ARG A 229 1.28 5.87 19.18
C ARG A 229 -0.19 5.61 18.89
N PRO A 230 -0.70 4.40 19.11
CA PRO A 230 -2.12 4.11 18.99
C PRO A 230 -2.98 5.05 19.84
N THR A 231 -4.14 5.44 19.30
CA THR A 231 -5.09 6.31 20.01
C THR A 231 -6.53 5.84 19.84
N ALA A 232 -7.37 6.17 20.82
CA ALA A 232 -8.82 5.95 20.77
C ALA A 232 -9.60 7.22 20.39
N GLU A 233 -8.92 8.30 19.99
CA GLU A 233 -9.56 9.54 19.61
C GLU A 233 -10.54 9.30 18.44
N PRO A 234 -11.81 9.77 18.55
CA PRO A 234 -12.86 9.43 17.59
C PRO A 234 -12.52 9.76 16.14
N HIS A 235 -11.86 10.89 15.90
CA HIS A 235 -11.47 11.29 14.54
C HIS A 235 -10.45 10.32 13.94
N ALA A 236 -9.48 9.84 14.74
CA ALA A 236 -8.44 8.92 14.31
C ALA A 236 -9.02 7.52 14.07
N VAL A 237 -9.87 7.03 14.97
CA VAL A 237 -10.55 5.74 14.82
C VAL A 237 -11.44 5.73 13.58
N THR A 238 -12.21 6.80 13.36
CA THR A 238 -13.09 6.90 12.17
C THR A 238 -12.28 6.93 10.88
N ALA A 239 -11.24 7.77 10.81
CA ALA A 239 -10.40 7.90 9.63
C ALA A 239 -9.61 6.61 9.35
N GLY A 240 -9.03 6.00 10.38
CA GLY A 240 -8.28 4.76 10.22
C GLY A 240 -9.15 3.57 9.80
N ARG A 241 -10.41 3.49 10.27
CA ARG A 241 -11.37 2.49 9.77
C ARG A 241 -11.67 2.68 8.28
N LEU A 242 -11.86 3.91 7.83
CA LEU A 242 -12.03 4.18 6.40
C LEU A 242 -10.76 3.85 5.60
N SER A 243 -9.58 4.09 6.17
CA SER A 243 -8.31 3.67 5.56
C SER A 243 -8.22 2.14 5.43
N ALA A 244 -8.55 1.39 6.49
CA ALA A 244 -8.58 -0.07 6.48
C ALA A 244 -9.62 -0.61 5.49
N GLN A 245 -10.82 -0.02 5.45
CA GLN A 245 -11.86 -0.38 4.47
C GLN A 245 -11.38 -0.18 3.04
N THR A 246 -10.72 0.95 2.75
CA THR A 246 -10.19 1.22 1.40
C THR A 246 -9.13 0.20 1.00
N ILE A 247 -8.21 -0.16 1.91
CA ILE A 247 -7.23 -1.24 1.67
C ILE A 247 -7.96 -2.56 1.38
N ALA A 248 -8.97 -2.89 2.18
CA ALA A 248 -9.71 -4.14 2.05
C ALA A 248 -10.54 -4.20 0.76
N GLU A 249 -11.17 -3.10 0.37
CA GLU A 249 -11.93 -3.00 -0.88
C GLU A 249 -11.01 -3.16 -2.09
N ALA A 250 -9.89 -2.43 -2.11
CA ALA A 250 -8.90 -2.53 -3.17
C ALA A 250 -8.37 -3.96 -3.32
N ALA A 251 -8.08 -4.65 -2.20
CA ALA A 251 -7.55 -6.01 -2.21
C ALA A 251 -8.60 -7.05 -2.67
N ARG A 252 -9.88 -6.89 -2.29
CA ARG A 252 -10.96 -7.81 -2.70
C ARG A 252 -11.29 -7.72 -4.18
N THR A 253 -11.28 -6.53 -4.76
CA THR A 253 -11.56 -6.34 -6.19
C THR A 253 -10.70 -7.22 -7.07
N ILE A 254 -9.45 -7.46 -6.68
CA ILE A 254 -8.50 -8.31 -7.39
C ILE A 254 -8.86 -9.79 -7.25
N ALA A 255 -9.09 -10.23 -6.01
CA ALA A 255 -9.43 -11.61 -5.74
C ALA A 255 -10.75 -12.06 -6.44
N ASP A 256 -11.68 -11.12 -6.63
CA ASP A 256 -12.92 -11.37 -7.35
C ASP A 256 -12.70 -11.44 -8.87
N ALA A 257 -11.86 -10.58 -9.44
CA ALA A 257 -11.47 -10.61 -10.83
C ALA A 257 -10.77 -11.93 -11.21
N THR A 258 -9.81 -12.38 -10.39
CA THR A 258 -9.07 -13.63 -10.59
C THR A 258 -10.00 -14.85 -10.50
N ARG A 259 -10.95 -14.87 -9.55
CA ARG A 259 -11.95 -15.96 -9.48
C ARG A 259 -12.82 -16.03 -10.72
N SER A 260 -13.28 -14.90 -11.22
CA SER A 260 -14.12 -14.82 -12.42
C SER A 260 -13.42 -15.32 -13.68
N THR A 261 -12.12 -14.99 -13.85
CA THR A 261 -11.30 -15.49 -14.98
C THR A 261 -11.03 -16.98 -14.86
N GLY A 262 -10.76 -17.48 -13.65
CA GLY A 262 -10.54 -18.90 -13.39
C GLY A 262 -11.78 -19.77 -13.65
N ASP A 263 -12.95 -19.30 -13.25
CA ASP A 263 -14.22 -20.01 -13.49
C ASP A 263 -14.58 -20.00 -14.98
N ALA A 264 -14.36 -18.91 -15.70
CA ALA A 264 -14.56 -18.84 -17.13
C ALA A 264 -13.64 -19.82 -17.90
N ALA A 265 -12.37 -19.91 -17.51
CA ALA A 265 -11.41 -20.82 -18.12
C ALA A 265 -11.76 -22.30 -17.86
N ARG A 266 -12.25 -22.66 -16.67
CA ARG A 266 -12.73 -24.01 -16.36
C ARG A 266 -13.98 -24.38 -17.18
N THR A 267 -14.94 -23.46 -17.30
CA THR A 267 -16.14 -23.68 -18.10
C THR A 267 -15.83 -23.92 -19.57
N ILE A 268 -14.81 -23.25 -20.12
CA ILE A 268 -14.34 -23.47 -21.49
C ILE A 268 -13.63 -24.82 -21.63
N ALA A 269 -12.83 -25.22 -20.65
CA ALA A 269 -12.15 -26.52 -20.66
C ALA A 269 -13.11 -27.71 -20.55
N ASP A 270 -14.14 -27.57 -19.72
CA ASP A 270 -15.19 -28.61 -19.56
C ASP A 270 -16.17 -28.67 -20.73
N ALA A 271 -16.23 -27.67 -21.59
CA ALA A 271 -17.06 -27.62 -22.79
C ALA A 271 -16.34 -28.06 -24.07
N ALA A 272 -15.06 -28.37 -24.00
CA ALA A 272 -14.28 -28.88 -25.12
C ALA A 272 -14.59 -30.38 -25.32
N PRO A 273 -14.99 -30.84 -26.55
CA PRO A 273 -15.38 -32.19 -26.83
C PRO A 273 -14.25 -33.23 -26.74
#